data_4e5182ae2fc8f3b923e269010c3e647a
#
_entry.id   4e5182ae2fc8f3b923e269010c3e647a
#
_cell.length_a   1.000
_cell.length_b   1.000
_cell.length_c   1.000
_cell.angle_alpha   90.00
_cell.angle_beta   90.00
_cell.angle_gamma   90.00
#
_symmetry.space_group_name_H-M   'P 1'
#
loop_
_entity.id
_entity.type
_entity.pdbx_description
1 polymer ?
#
loop_
_entity_poly.entity_id
_entity_poly.type
_entity_poly.pdbx_seq_one_letter_code
_entity_poly.pdbx_strand_id
1 'polypeptide(L)'
;MINPKITICRLQQQKNIYFLSDFHLGAPNAQSSLEREKRICRFLDRIKNDASVIFIVGDMFDFWFEYSTVVPKGYVRLLGKLAELTDSGIAIHFFVGNHDTWMKNYFQQ
;
A
#
# COMPACT_ATOMS: atom_id res chain seq x y z
N MET A 1 -10.09 10.02 -37.77
CA MET A 1 -9.52 8.67 -37.84
C MET A 1 -8.64 8.44 -36.63
N ILE A 2 -8.83 7.35 -35.93
CA ILE A 2 -8.01 7.01 -34.75
C ILE A 2 -6.68 6.44 -35.25
N ASN A 3 -5.59 7.01 -34.79
CA ASN A 3 -4.26 6.49 -35.10
C ASN A 3 -4.08 5.13 -34.42
N PRO A 4 -3.88 4.02 -35.20
CA PRO A 4 -3.73 2.68 -34.57
C PRO A 4 -2.60 2.60 -33.58
N LYS A 5 -1.52 3.34 -33.82
CA LYS A 5 -0.37 3.35 -32.89
C LYS A 5 -0.76 3.96 -31.54
N ILE A 6 -1.55 5.04 -31.54
CA ILE A 6 -2.03 5.65 -30.30
C ILE A 6 -2.98 4.70 -29.58
N THR A 7 -3.85 4.01 -30.32
CA THR A 7 -4.76 3.03 -29.72
C THR A 7 -4.00 1.90 -29.02
N ILE A 8 -2.96 1.37 -29.67
CA ILE A 8 -2.12 0.32 -29.09
C ILE A 8 -1.44 0.83 -27.82
N CYS A 9 -0.91 2.04 -27.83
CA CYS A 9 -0.30 2.63 -26.65
C CYS A 9 -1.27 2.74 -25.47
N ARG A 10 -2.52 3.13 -25.75
CA ARG A 10 -3.56 3.20 -24.70
C ARG A 10 -3.83 1.83 -24.11
N LEU A 11 -3.94 0.80 -24.92
CA LEU A 11 -4.16 -0.56 -24.45
C LEU A 11 -2.98 -1.04 -23.59
N GLN A 12 -1.75 -0.74 -24.02
CA GLN A 12 -0.55 -1.10 -23.28
C GLN A 12 -0.43 -0.32 -21.96
N GLN A 13 -1.05 0.86 -21.88
CA GLN A 13 -1.03 1.70 -20.68
C GLN A 13 -2.20 1.42 -19.75
N GLN A 14 -3.11 0.53 -20.12
CA GLN A 14 -4.18 0.12 -19.24
C GLN A 14 -3.58 -0.55 -18.00
N LYS A 15 -3.97 -0.03 -16.85
CA LYS A 15 -3.45 -0.51 -15.58
C LYS A 15 -4.58 -0.89 -14.66
N ASN A 16 -4.26 -1.74 -13.71
CA ASN A 16 -5.24 -2.27 -12.77
C ASN A 16 -5.38 -1.38 -11.55
N ILE A 17 -6.54 -1.44 -10.94
CA ILE A 17 -6.82 -0.85 -9.64
C ILE A 17 -6.89 -2.01 -8.64
N TYR A 18 -6.14 -1.89 -7.55
CA TYR A 18 -6.07 -2.93 -6.53
C TYR A 18 -6.72 -2.48 -5.25
N PHE A 19 -7.47 -3.38 -4.63
CA PHE A 19 -8.08 -3.17 -3.33
C PHE A 19 -7.51 -4.19 -2.36
N LEU A 20 -6.90 -3.73 -1.28
CA LEU A 20 -6.26 -4.56 -0.28
C LEU A 20 -6.82 -4.21 1.10
N SER A 21 -6.92 -5.20 1.99
CA SER A 21 -7.38 -4.94 3.35
C SER A 21 -6.97 -6.06 4.30
N ASP A 22 -7.15 -5.78 5.60
CA ASP A 22 -7.06 -6.79 6.66
C ASP A 22 -5.69 -7.45 6.76
N PHE A 23 -4.64 -6.65 6.65
CA PHE A 23 -3.28 -7.14 6.88
C PHE A 23 -3.01 -7.45 8.34
N HIS A 24 -3.60 -6.68 9.25
CA HIS A 24 -3.45 -6.81 10.70
C HIS A 24 -2.00 -6.99 11.14
N LEU A 25 -1.11 -6.15 10.59
CA LEU A 25 0.30 -6.22 10.94
C LEU A 25 0.50 -5.90 12.41
N GLY A 26 1.34 -6.70 13.06
CA GLY A 26 1.54 -6.66 14.50
C GLY A 26 0.93 -7.86 15.21
N ALA A 27 -0.10 -8.47 14.66
CA ALA A 27 -0.79 -9.61 15.24
C ALA A 27 -0.36 -10.91 14.55
N PRO A 28 -0.43 -12.07 15.23
CA PRO A 28 -0.57 -12.20 16.68
C PRO A 28 0.75 -11.96 17.41
N ASN A 29 1.88 -11.99 16.71
CA ASN A 29 3.19 -11.75 17.30
C ASN A 29 4.14 -11.16 16.24
N ALA A 30 5.32 -10.75 16.68
CA ALA A 30 6.27 -10.07 15.81
C ALA A 30 6.77 -10.96 14.66
N GLN A 31 6.97 -12.25 14.92
CA GLN A 31 7.49 -13.18 13.92
C GLN A 31 6.49 -13.38 12.78
N SER A 32 5.24 -13.69 13.12
CA SER A 32 4.18 -13.88 12.13
C SER A 32 3.92 -12.60 11.35
N SER A 33 3.95 -11.48 12.06
CA SER A 33 3.75 -10.17 11.44
C SER A 33 4.85 -9.87 10.42
N LEU A 34 6.10 -10.12 10.77
CA LEU A 34 7.22 -9.88 9.87
C LEU A 34 7.13 -10.75 8.61
N GLU A 35 6.78 -12.00 8.76
CA GLU A 35 6.62 -12.90 7.61
C GLU A 35 5.51 -12.42 6.69
N ARG A 36 4.39 -11.96 7.26
CA ARG A 36 3.27 -11.41 6.50
C ARG A 36 3.66 -10.12 5.81
N GLU A 37 4.39 -9.26 6.50
CA GLU A 37 4.91 -8.01 5.92
C GLU A 37 5.78 -8.30 4.68
N LYS A 38 6.68 -9.26 4.78
CA LYS A 38 7.52 -9.65 3.65
C LYS A 38 6.71 -10.18 2.48
N ARG A 39 5.67 -10.95 2.78
CA ARG A 39 4.78 -11.50 1.76
C ARG A 39 4.01 -10.39 1.04
N ILE A 40 3.53 -9.42 1.80
CA ILE A 40 2.84 -8.25 1.24
C ILE A 40 3.79 -7.46 0.34
N CYS A 41 5.01 -7.24 0.77
CA CYS A 41 6.01 -6.55 -0.03
C CYS A 41 6.29 -7.26 -1.36
N ARG A 42 6.36 -8.59 -1.35
CA ARG A 42 6.54 -9.36 -2.58
C ARG A 42 5.35 -9.23 -3.51
N PHE A 43 4.13 -9.20 -2.95
CA PHE A 43 2.93 -8.97 -3.74
C PHE A 43 2.94 -7.59 -4.38
N LEU A 44 3.30 -6.56 -3.61
CA LEU A 44 3.38 -5.19 -4.11
C LEU A 44 4.42 -5.07 -5.22
N ASP A 45 5.52 -5.78 -5.11
CA ASP A 45 6.52 -5.84 -6.18
C ASP A 45 5.96 -6.41 -7.47
N ARG A 46 5.09 -7.41 -7.38
CA ARG A 46 4.49 -8.02 -8.56
C ARG A 46 3.56 -7.07 -9.28
N ILE A 47 2.79 -6.27 -8.52
CA ILE A 47 1.76 -5.43 -9.12
C ILE A 47 2.27 -4.05 -9.51
N LYS A 48 3.51 -3.69 -9.16
CA LYS A 48 3.98 -2.32 -9.39
C LYS A 48 4.04 -1.95 -10.87
N ASN A 49 4.17 -2.92 -11.77
CA ASN A 49 4.25 -2.65 -13.20
C ASN A 49 2.88 -2.47 -13.85
N ASP A 50 1.81 -2.95 -13.20
CA ASP A 50 0.47 -2.87 -13.77
C ASP A 50 -0.54 -2.13 -12.89
N ALA A 51 -0.13 -1.64 -11.73
CA ALA A 51 -1.01 -0.89 -10.84
C ALA A 51 -1.04 0.59 -11.24
N SER A 52 -2.23 1.16 -11.29
CA SER A 52 -2.38 2.60 -11.39
C SER A 52 -2.74 3.20 -10.04
N VAL A 53 -3.60 2.52 -9.29
CA VAL A 53 -4.09 2.97 -7.99
C VAL A 53 -4.20 1.77 -7.07
N ILE A 54 -3.82 1.95 -5.82
CA ILE A 54 -3.97 0.94 -4.77
C ILE A 54 -4.80 1.56 -3.65
N PHE A 55 -5.91 0.90 -3.31
CA PHE A 55 -6.73 1.27 -2.17
C PHE A 55 -6.47 0.27 -1.05
N ILE A 56 -6.03 0.77 0.10
CA ILE A 56 -5.88 -0.04 1.30
C ILE A 56 -7.09 0.27 2.18
N VAL A 57 -8.00 -0.69 2.26
CA VAL A 57 -9.35 -0.48 2.78
C VAL A 57 -9.43 -0.99 4.20
N GLY A 58 -8.74 -0.28 5.10
CA GLY A 58 -8.82 -0.53 6.53
C GLY A 58 -7.96 -1.68 7.04
N ASP A 59 -7.64 -1.62 8.32
CA ASP A 59 -6.98 -2.68 9.08
C ASP A 59 -5.65 -3.13 8.47
N MET A 60 -4.86 -2.17 7.97
CA MET A 60 -3.48 -2.46 7.57
C MET A 60 -2.68 -2.90 8.79
N PHE A 61 -2.90 -2.25 9.92
CA PHE A 61 -2.25 -2.56 11.18
C PHE A 61 -3.28 -3.06 12.17
N ASP A 62 -2.86 -3.99 13.03
CA ASP A 62 -3.70 -4.43 14.13
C ASP A 62 -3.88 -3.31 15.17
N PHE A 63 -2.88 -2.45 15.30
CA PHE A 63 -2.94 -1.25 16.10
C PHE A 63 -2.05 -0.18 15.49
N TRP A 64 -2.55 1.05 15.43
CA TRP A 64 -1.77 2.20 14.99
C TRP A 64 -2.20 3.43 15.77
N PHE A 65 -1.24 4.14 16.36
CA PHE A 65 -1.47 5.41 17.04
C PHE A 65 -0.33 6.36 16.71
N GLU A 66 -0.68 7.56 16.24
CA GLU A 66 0.31 8.57 15.90
C GLU A 66 0.36 9.65 16.96
N TYR A 67 1.55 9.89 17.48
CA TYR A 67 1.88 11.11 18.22
C TYR A 67 2.39 12.14 17.22
N SER A 68 2.64 13.38 17.67
CA SER A 68 3.02 14.47 16.75
C SER A 68 4.31 14.18 15.98
N THR A 69 5.29 13.51 16.62
CA THR A 69 6.57 13.21 15.98
C THR A 69 6.98 11.75 16.12
N VAL A 70 6.11 10.89 16.64
CA VAL A 70 6.42 9.49 16.91
C VAL A 70 5.33 8.60 16.36
N VAL A 71 5.72 7.53 15.69
CA VAL A 71 4.82 6.49 15.18
C VAL A 71 5.28 5.14 15.74
N PRO A 72 4.41 4.11 15.67
CA PRO A 72 4.84 2.77 16.07
C PRO A 72 6.07 2.32 15.31
N LYS A 73 7.01 1.71 16.00
CA LYS A 73 8.21 1.21 15.35
C LYS A 73 7.94 -0.11 14.65
N GLY A 74 8.72 -0.37 13.61
CA GLY A 74 8.58 -1.57 12.81
C GLY A 74 7.95 -1.26 11.47
N TYR A 75 7.64 -2.30 10.72
CA TYR A 75 6.99 -2.20 9.40
C TYR A 75 7.82 -1.44 8.37
N VAL A 76 9.15 -1.39 8.58
CA VAL A 76 10.05 -0.61 7.74
C VAL A 76 10.00 -1.09 6.29
N ARG A 77 9.88 -2.40 6.09
CA ARG A 77 9.83 -2.98 4.74
C ARG A 77 8.58 -2.54 3.99
N LEU A 78 7.43 -2.62 4.65
CA LEU A 78 6.17 -2.19 4.04
C LEU A 78 6.18 -0.70 3.78
N LEU A 79 6.58 0.10 4.76
CA LEU A 79 6.61 1.56 4.60
C LEU A 79 7.56 1.96 3.48
N GLY A 80 8.73 1.35 3.39
CA GLY A 80 9.66 1.59 2.30
C GLY A 80 9.11 1.19 0.95
N LYS A 81 8.39 0.07 0.89
CA LYS A 81 7.76 -0.38 -0.37
C LYS A 81 6.67 0.58 -0.81
N LEU A 82 5.83 1.05 0.11
CA LEU A 82 4.79 2.01 -0.20
C LEU A 82 5.39 3.32 -0.70
N ALA A 83 6.47 3.79 -0.07
CA ALA A 83 7.17 4.98 -0.52
C ALA A 83 7.72 4.80 -1.94
N GLU A 84 8.34 3.65 -2.23
CA GLU A 84 8.84 3.33 -3.56
C GLU A 84 7.74 3.39 -4.60
N LEU A 85 6.57 2.80 -4.30
CA LEU A 85 5.45 2.78 -5.22
C LEU A 85 4.91 4.17 -5.51
N THR A 86 4.76 5.00 -4.47
CA THR A 86 4.28 6.38 -4.67
C THR A 86 5.29 7.20 -5.45
N ASP A 87 6.58 7.02 -5.20
CA ASP A 87 7.63 7.70 -5.94
C ASP A 87 7.63 7.30 -7.42
N SER A 88 7.17 6.09 -7.72
CA SER A 88 7.06 5.63 -9.11
C SER A 88 5.79 6.09 -9.81
N GLY A 89 4.92 6.82 -9.13
CA GLY A 89 3.71 7.39 -9.72
C GLY A 89 2.42 6.63 -9.44
N ILE A 90 2.45 5.60 -8.60
CA ILE A 90 1.24 4.86 -8.23
C ILE A 90 0.55 5.61 -7.08
N ALA A 91 -0.73 5.92 -7.24
CA ALA A 91 -1.52 6.56 -6.19
C ALA A 91 -1.94 5.50 -5.16
N ILE A 92 -1.72 5.79 -3.88
CA ILE A 92 -2.11 4.91 -2.80
C ILE A 92 -3.06 5.68 -1.88
N HIS A 93 -4.23 5.10 -1.62
CA HIS A 93 -5.25 5.68 -0.76
C HIS A 93 -5.50 4.76 0.42
N PHE A 94 -5.49 5.33 1.61
CA PHE A 94 -5.72 4.61 2.85
C PHE A 94 -7.09 4.93 3.40
N PHE A 95 -7.83 3.89 3.78
CA PHE A 95 -9.05 4.03 4.56
C PHE A 95 -8.79 3.36 5.91
N VAL A 96 -9.06 4.06 7.00
CA VAL A 96 -8.83 3.52 8.34
C VAL A 96 -9.92 2.50 8.67
N GLY A 97 -9.52 1.40 9.32
CA GLY A 97 -10.44 0.42 9.85
C GLY A 97 -10.65 0.62 11.34
N ASN A 98 -11.27 -0.36 11.99
CA ASN A 98 -11.51 -0.27 13.43
C ASN A 98 -10.22 -0.52 14.24
N HIS A 99 -9.23 -1.21 13.66
CA HIS A 99 -7.97 -1.48 14.35
C HIS A 99 -6.94 -0.38 14.18
N ASP A 100 -7.01 0.44 13.13
CA ASP A 100 -6.05 1.49 12.88
C ASP A 100 -6.70 2.88 12.77
N THR A 101 -7.70 3.14 13.62
CA THR A 101 -8.47 4.39 13.60
C THR A 101 -7.67 5.62 14.00
N TRP A 102 -6.55 5.46 14.70
CA TRP A 102 -5.73 6.57 15.18
C TRP A 102 -4.65 6.99 14.18
N MET A 103 -4.83 6.64 12.92
CA MET A 103 -3.98 7.09 11.83
C MET A 103 -4.29 8.55 11.52
N LYS A 104 -3.26 9.39 11.47
CA LYS A 104 -3.43 10.83 11.24
C LYS A 104 -2.80 11.22 9.89
N ASN A 105 -1.64 11.89 9.93
CA ASN A 105 -1.06 12.46 8.73
C ASN A 105 0.25 11.83 8.28
N TYR A 106 0.73 10.82 8.98
CA TYR A 106 2.02 10.19 8.66
C TYR A 106 2.04 9.66 7.22
N PHE A 107 0.95 9.06 6.78
CA PHE A 107 0.84 8.48 5.45
C PHE A 107 0.49 9.48 4.37
N GLN A 108 0.39 10.75 4.70
CA GLN A 108 0.14 11.80 3.72
C GLN A 108 1.42 12.40 3.15
N GLN A 109 2.54 11.88 3.55
CA GLN A 109 3.85 12.36 3.07
C GLN A 109 4.11 11.91 1.59
#